data_69256ef3f1900c36baf1496b038676d7
#
_entry.id   69256ef3f1900c36baf1496b038676d7
#
_cell.length_a   1.000
_cell.length_b   1.000
_cell.length_c   1.000
_cell.angle_alpha   90.00
_cell.angle_beta   90.00
_cell.angle_gamma   90.00
#
_symmetry.space_group_name_H-M   'P 1'
#
loop_
_entity.id
_entity.type
_entity.pdbx_description
1 polymer ?
#
loop_
_entity_poly.entity_id
_entity_poly.type
_entity_poly.pdbx_seq_one_letter_code
_entity_poly.pdbx_strand_id
1 'polypeptide(L)'
;WSVAYGLHPAVLEYNGIATLDGYLGFYPQQYKEDFRRIIAPALERVEASRIYYDDWGARAYLYSGSEASVVSDSKSFRIEDKKLYMDGGAFEELGGRYLFSRFELTNAEEAGLRFVKDYGTEASAYKIYLYCRFMKAPENAEAVKRYGR
;
A
#
# COMPACT_ATOMS: atom_id res chain seq x y z
N TRP A 1 10.16 1.36 -5.76
CA TRP A 1 9.20 0.26 -5.74
C TRP A 1 7.78 0.77 -5.56
N SER A 2 6.82 -0.05 -5.97
CA SER A 2 5.39 0.26 -5.90
C SER A 2 4.65 -0.79 -5.10
N VAL A 3 3.40 -0.49 -4.74
CA VAL A 3 2.42 -1.44 -4.21
C VAL A 3 1.06 -1.20 -4.85
N ALA A 4 0.22 -2.22 -4.87
CA ALA A 4 -1.13 -2.18 -5.40
C ALA A 4 -2.17 -2.23 -4.27
N TYR A 5 -3.24 -1.45 -4.37
CA TYR A 5 -4.36 -1.51 -3.44
C TYR A 5 -5.69 -1.67 -4.17
N GLY A 6 -6.40 -2.75 -3.87
CA GLY A 6 -7.66 -3.08 -4.52
C GLY A 6 -7.55 -3.63 -5.95
N LEU A 7 -6.33 -3.94 -6.41
CA LEU A 7 -6.04 -4.61 -7.67
C LEU A 7 -4.89 -5.60 -7.47
N HIS A 8 -4.79 -6.57 -8.36
CA HIS A 8 -3.73 -7.58 -8.27
C HIS A 8 -2.38 -6.97 -8.65
N PRO A 9 -1.31 -7.14 -7.85
CA PRO A 9 0.03 -6.61 -8.15
C PRO A 9 0.57 -7.01 -9.51
N ALA A 10 0.26 -8.22 -9.98
CA ALA A 10 0.67 -8.69 -11.30
C ALA A 10 0.22 -7.78 -12.46
N VAL A 11 -0.81 -6.94 -12.26
CA VAL A 11 -1.20 -5.92 -13.25
C VAL A 11 -0.09 -4.89 -13.42
N LEU A 12 0.56 -4.50 -12.34
CA LEU A 12 1.69 -3.57 -12.37
C LEU A 12 2.92 -4.24 -13.00
N GLU A 13 3.24 -5.46 -12.55
CA GLU A 13 4.38 -6.23 -13.04
C GLU A 13 4.27 -6.51 -14.54
N TYR A 14 3.09 -6.88 -15.03
CA TYR A 14 2.83 -7.07 -16.46
C TYR A 14 3.12 -5.81 -17.29
N ASN A 15 2.93 -4.64 -16.69
CA ASN A 15 3.24 -3.34 -17.31
C ASN A 15 4.67 -2.85 -17.00
N GLY A 16 5.56 -3.69 -16.48
CA GLY A 16 6.95 -3.35 -16.22
C GLY A 16 7.18 -2.49 -14.99
N ILE A 17 6.19 -2.40 -14.10
CA ILE A 17 6.27 -1.64 -12.86
C ILE A 17 6.69 -2.59 -11.73
N ALA A 18 7.86 -2.35 -11.15
CA ALA A 18 8.37 -3.16 -10.05
C ALA A 18 7.56 -2.95 -8.77
N THR A 19 7.17 -4.04 -8.11
CA THR A 19 6.33 -4.05 -6.91
C THR A 19 7.04 -4.66 -5.70
N LEU A 20 6.66 -4.22 -4.50
CA LEU A 20 7.03 -4.85 -3.24
C LEU A 20 6.06 -5.96 -2.85
N ASP A 21 4.84 -5.89 -3.35
CA ASP A 21 3.77 -6.84 -3.10
C ASP A 21 3.67 -7.90 -4.20
N GLY A 22 3.02 -9.02 -3.92
CA GLY A 22 2.84 -10.09 -4.89
C GLY A 22 2.22 -11.35 -4.31
N TYR A 23 1.85 -12.29 -5.21
CA TYR A 23 1.49 -13.64 -4.84
C TYR A 23 2.72 -14.53 -4.99
N LEU A 24 3.31 -14.91 -3.87
CA LEU A 24 4.63 -15.52 -3.81
C LEU A 24 4.54 -16.94 -3.23
N GLY A 25 4.96 -17.94 -4.01
CA GLY A 25 5.05 -19.33 -3.55
C GLY A 25 6.30 -19.60 -2.72
N PHE A 26 7.40 -18.91 -3.03
CA PHE A 26 8.69 -19.02 -2.33
C PHE A 26 9.31 -17.64 -2.19
N TYR A 27 9.74 -17.30 -0.97
CA TYR A 27 10.43 -16.05 -0.67
C TYR A 27 11.19 -16.19 0.66
N PRO A 28 12.23 -15.37 0.90
CA PRO A 28 12.93 -15.35 2.18
C PRO A 28 11.99 -14.98 3.32
N GLN A 29 12.13 -15.62 4.47
CA GLN A 29 11.35 -15.30 5.67
C GLN A 29 11.48 -13.81 6.05
N GLN A 30 12.67 -13.25 5.89
CA GLN A 30 12.92 -11.84 6.14
C GLN A 30 12.00 -10.93 5.30
N TYR A 31 11.76 -11.27 4.03
CA TYR A 31 10.83 -10.50 3.21
C TYR A 31 9.40 -10.51 3.78
N LYS A 32 8.93 -11.67 4.27
CA LYS A 32 7.60 -11.78 4.90
C LYS A 32 7.50 -10.87 6.13
N GLU A 33 8.53 -10.87 6.96
CA GLU A 33 8.61 -10.08 8.18
C GLU A 33 8.67 -8.57 7.85
N ASP A 34 9.47 -8.20 6.89
CA ASP A 34 9.59 -6.81 6.44
C ASP A 34 8.30 -6.30 5.82
N PHE A 35 7.69 -7.06 4.92
CA PHE A 35 6.42 -6.69 4.33
C PHE A 35 5.28 -6.64 5.36
N ARG A 36 5.30 -7.54 6.36
CA ARG A 36 4.37 -7.53 7.47
C ARG A 36 4.35 -6.19 8.21
N ARG A 37 5.50 -5.53 8.33
CA ARG A 37 5.60 -4.21 8.97
C ARG A 37 4.76 -3.17 8.21
N ILE A 38 4.77 -3.22 6.88
CA ILE A 38 3.96 -2.32 6.05
C ILE A 38 2.47 -2.51 6.33
N ILE A 39 2.00 -3.75 6.41
CA ILE A 39 0.58 -4.09 6.50
C ILE A 39 0.09 -4.27 7.95
N ALA A 40 0.97 -4.18 8.95
CA ALA A 40 0.62 -4.40 10.35
C ALA A 40 -0.61 -3.59 10.80
N PRO A 41 -0.76 -2.28 10.48
CA PRO A 41 -1.92 -1.52 10.91
C PRO A 41 -3.26 -2.07 10.39
N ALA A 42 -3.27 -2.67 9.20
CA ALA A 42 -4.47 -3.31 8.65
C ALA A 42 -4.73 -4.69 9.29
N LEU A 43 -3.66 -5.48 9.51
CA LEU A 43 -3.77 -6.81 10.12
C LEU A 43 -4.26 -6.74 11.57
N GLU A 44 -3.85 -5.73 12.32
CA GLU A 44 -4.27 -5.54 13.73
C GLU A 44 -5.76 -5.21 13.86
N ARG A 45 -6.40 -4.75 12.79
CA ARG A 45 -7.82 -4.42 12.76
C ARG A 45 -8.72 -5.61 12.46
N VAL A 46 -8.21 -6.62 11.74
CA VAL A 46 -8.98 -7.78 11.28
C VAL A 46 -8.21 -9.06 11.59
N GLU A 47 -8.63 -9.74 12.66
CA GLU A 47 -7.96 -10.95 13.14
C GLU A 47 -7.87 -12.06 12.08
N ALA A 48 -8.91 -12.23 11.27
CA ALA A 48 -8.90 -13.22 10.19
C ALA A 48 -7.81 -12.94 9.14
N SER A 49 -7.58 -11.65 8.82
CA SER A 49 -6.51 -11.23 7.91
C SER A 49 -5.13 -11.46 8.54
N ARG A 50 -5.00 -11.19 9.84
CA ARG A 50 -3.76 -11.42 10.59
C ARG A 50 -3.39 -12.89 10.62
N ILE A 51 -4.32 -13.76 11.01
CA ILE A 51 -4.11 -15.22 11.04
C ILE A 51 -3.74 -15.72 9.64
N TYR A 52 -4.48 -15.30 8.62
CA TYR A 52 -4.23 -15.69 7.24
C TYR A 52 -2.80 -15.31 6.78
N TYR A 53 -2.35 -14.09 7.07
CA TYR A 53 -1.01 -13.65 6.68
C TYR A 53 0.08 -14.33 7.50
N ASP A 54 -0.09 -14.39 8.83
CA ASP A 54 0.91 -14.92 9.73
C ASP A 54 1.13 -16.43 9.51
N ASP A 55 0.06 -17.20 9.33
CA ASP A 55 0.13 -18.64 9.16
C ASP A 55 0.53 -19.07 7.75
N TRP A 56 0.07 -18.34 6.72
CA TRP A 56 0.34 -18.72 5.34
C TRP A 56 1.18 -17.69 4.58
N GLY A 57 0.75 -16.44 4.49
CA GLY A 57 1.52 -15.31 3.98
C GLY A 57 1.83 -15.29 2.49
N ALA A 58 1.30 -16.22 1.68
CA ALA A 58 1.57 -16.25 0.23
C ALA A 58 1.06 -15.01 -0.52
N ARG A 59 0.07 -14.31 0.03
CA ARG A 59 -0.45 -13.04 -0.51
C ARG A 59 0.13 -11.87 0.28
N ALA A 60 1.30 -11.44 -0.14
CA ALA A 60 1.89 -10.21 0.35
C ALA A 60 1.21 -9.02 -0.35
N TYR A 61 -0.01 -8.69 0.06
CA TYR A 61 -0.84 -7.63 -0.50
C TYR A 61 -1.14 -6.57 0.56
N LEU A 62 -1.58 -5.39 0.14
CA LEU A 62 -2.20 -4.43 1.05
C LEU A 62 -3.61 -4.90 1.43
N TYR A 63 -3.86 -4.97 2.72
CA TYR A 63 -5.15 -5.36 3.31
C TYR A 63 -6.02 -4.14 3.57
N SER A 64 -7.35 -4.29 3.48
CA SER A 64 -8.28 -3.19 3.70
C SER A 64 -8.36 -2.73 5.16
N GLY A 65 -8.08 -3.64 6.11
CA GLY A 65 -8.24 -3.36 7.53
C GLY A 65 -9.70 -3.20 7.98
N SER A 66 -10.65 -3.39 7.09
CA SER A 66 -12.09 -3.35 7.38
C SER A 66 -12.81 -4.64 7.00
N GLU A 67 -12.21 -5.46 6.15
CA GLU A 67 -12.77 -6.69 5.61
C GLU A 67 -11.75 -7.82 5.67
N ALA A 68 -12.24 -9.05 5.79
CA ALA A 68 -11.39 -10.24 5.81
C ALA A 68 -10.77 -10.56 4.44
N SER A 69 -11.35 -10.06 3.35
CA SER A 69 -10.81 -10.27 2.01
C SER A 69 -9.65 -9.32 1.72
N VAL A 70 -8.64 -9.84 1.06
CA VAL A 70 -7.41 -9.11 0.75
C VAL A 70 -7.60 -8.21 -0.46
N VAL A 71 -7.94 -8.81 -1.57
CA VAL A 71 -8.10 -8.16 -2.88
C VAL A 71 -9.19 -8.88 -3.64
N SER A 72 -10.02 -8.13 -4.33
CA SER A 72 -10.86 -8.68 -5.40
C SER A 72 -10.56 -7.95 -6.69
N ASP A 73 -10.26 -8.70 -7.73
CA ASP A 73 -10.08 -8.23 -9.10
C ASP A 73 -11.41 -8.02 -9.83
N SER A 74 -12.53 -8.38 -9.21
CA SER A 74 -13.85 -8.17 -9.78
C SER A 74 -14.15 -6.69 -9.99
N LYS A 75 -14.68 -6.33 -11.14
CA LYS A 75 -15.15 -4.96 -11.46
C LYS A 75 -16.22 -4.46 -10.50
N SER A 76 -17.01 -5.36 -9.96
CA SER A 76 -18.11 -5.05 -9.04
C SER A 76 -17.65 -4.91 -7.58
N PHE A 77 -16.42 -5.31 -7.27
CA PHE A 77 -15.92 -5.21 -5.90
C PHE A 77 -15.91 -3.74 -5.43
N ARG A 78 -16.45 -3.55 -4.25
CA ARG A 78 -16.49 -2.26 -3.56
C ARG A 78 -16.01 -2.46 -2.13
N ILE A 79 -15.34 -1.46 -1.59
CA ILE A 79 -15.06 -1.35 -0.17
C ILE A 79 -15.82 -0.14 0.38
N GLU A 80 -16.39 -0.27 1.57
CA GLU A 80 -17.10 0.83 2.23
C GLU A 80 -16.09 1.84 2.79
N ASP A 81 -15.09 1.34 3.51
CA ASP A 81 -14.01 2.16 4.05
C ASP A 81 -12.87 2.29 3.03
N LYS A 82 -12.75 3.46 2.42
CA LYS A 82 -11.68 3.80 1.45
C LYS A 82 -10.41 4.29 2.13
N LYS A 83 -10.23 4.00 3.41
CA LYS A 83 -8.98 4.29 4.11
C LYS A 83 -7.93 3.23 3.81
N LEU A 84 -6.70 3.68 3.82
CA LEU A 84 -5.53 2.81 3.75
C LEU A 84 -4.89 2.74 5.14
N TYR A 85 -4.76 1.53 5.65
CA TYR A 85 -4.11 1.24 6.92
C TYR A 85 -2.76 0.59 6.65
N MET A 86 -1.72 1.40 6.53
CA MET A 86 -0.36 0.93 6.32
C MET A 86 0.65 1.75 7.12
N ASP A 87 1.80 1.15 7.41
CA ASP A 87 2.95 1.87 7.95
C ASP A 87 3.76 2.48 6.80
N GLY A 88 3.62 3.80 6.63
CA GLY A 88 4.31 4.54 5.59
C GLY A 88 5.83 4.62 5.82
N GLY A 89 6.29 4.54 7.07
CA GLY A 89 7.71 4.49 7.40
C GLY A 89 8.34 3.18 6.96
N ALA A 90 7.75 2.05 7.33
CA ALA A 90 8.18 0.73 6.88
C ALA A 90 8.14 0.60 5.34
N PHE A 91 7.12 1.17 4.70
CA PHE A 91 7.05 1.21 3.24
C PHE A 91 8.24 1.95 2.62
N GLU A 92 8.59 3.11 3.18
CA GLU A 92 9.73 3.91 2.70
C GLU A 92 11.07 3.21 2.94
N GLU A 93 11.27 2.61 4.12
CA GLU A 93 12.48 1.85 4.46
C GLU A 93 12.75 0.69 3.48
N LEU A 94 11.69 0.05 2.99
CA LEU A 94 11.77 -1.00 1.97
C LEU A 94 11.88 -0.46 0.54
N GLY A 95 12.07 0.85 0.38
CA GLY A 95 12.22 1.50 -0.93
C GLY A 95 10.90 1.77 -1.65
N GLY A 96 9.78 1.67 -0.95
CA GLY A 96 8.46 1.98 -1.48
C GLY A 96 8.29 3.46 -1.78
N ARG A 97 7.75 3.77 -2.95
CA ARG A 97 7.59 5.16 -3.43
C ARG A 97 6.20 5.44 -3.96
N TYR A 98 5.60 4.48 -4.64
CA TYR A 98 4.33 4.68 -5.33
C TYR A 98 3.29 3.67 -4.86
N LEU A 99 2.07 4.14 -4.77
CA LEU A 99 0.90 3.30 -4.54
C LEU A 99 -0.08 3.50 -5.69
N PHE A 100 -0.49 2.38 -6.29
CA PHE A 100 -1.53 2.33 -7.29
C PHE A 100 -2.79 1.80 -6.63
N SER A 101 -3.78 2.64 -6.47
CA SER A 101 -5.04 2.29 -5.82
C SER A 101 -6.18 2.27 -6.82
N ARG A 102 -7.04 1.29 -6.69
CA ARG A 102 -8.33 1.25 -7.36
C ARG A 102 -9.36 2.19 -6.73
N PHE A 103 -9.09 2.63 -5.51
CA PHE A 103 -9.96 3.49 -4.73
C PHE A 103 -9.31 4.85 -4.51
N GLU A 104 -10.13 5.90 -4.57
CA GLU A 104 -9.71 7.21 -4.11
C GLU A 104 -9.63 7.19 -2.58
N LEU A 105 -8.42 7.33 -2.05
CA LEU A 105 -8.18 7.22 -0.62
C LEU A 105 -8.68 8.46 0.13
N THR A 106 -9.38 8.23 1.23
CA THR A 106 -9.91 9.31 2.08
C THR A 106 -8.91 9.79 3.13
N ASN A 107 -7.82 9.04 3.36
CA ASN A 107 -6.80 9.34 4.36
C ASN A 107 -5.37 9.30 3.80
N ALA A 108 -5.18 9.62 2.54
CA ALA A 108 -3.88 9.53 1.88
C ALA A 108 -2.78 10.29 2.63
N GLU A 109 -3.04 11.52 3.07
CA GLU A 109 -2.07 12.34 3.81
C GLU A 109 -1.70 11.75 5.17
N GLU A 110 -2.66 11.16 5.89
CA GLU A 110 -2.41 10.47 7.16
C GLU A 110 -1.49 9.26 6.96
N ALA A 111 -1.66 8.55 5.83
CA ALA A 111 -0.79 7.45 5.42
C ALA A 111 0.57 7.92 4.86
N GLY A 112 0.82 9.24 4.84
CA GLY A 112 2.04 9.83 4.30
C GLY A 112 2.14 9.74 2.77
N LEU A 113 1.00 9.79 2.10
CA LEU A 113 0.89 9.70 0.65
C LEU A 113 0.27 10.97 0.08
N ARG A 114 0.75 11.40 -1.08
CA ARG A 114 0.19 12.52 -1.84
C ARG A 114 -0.40 11.98 -3.13
N PHE A 115 -1.61 12.40 -3.44
CA PHE A 115 -2.22 12.14 -4.73
C PHE A 115 -1.40 12.78 -5.86
N VAL A 116 -1.19 12.02 -6.93
CA VAL A 116 -0.46 12.47 -8.11
C VAL A 116 -1.42 12.67 -9.27
N LYS A 117 -2.12 11.60 -9.64
CA LYS A 117 -3.02 11.60 -10.79
C LYS A 117 -3.91 10.36 -10.78
N ASP A 118 -5.05 10.42 -11.44
CA ASP A 118 -5.87 9.28 -11.78
C ASP A 118 -5.75 8.91 -13.26
N TYR A 119 -5.96 7.63 -13.54
CA TYR A 119 -5.93 7.05 -14.87
C TYR A 119 -7.19 6.23 -15.10
N GLY A 120 -7.76 6.35 -16.26
CA GLY A 120 -8.93 5.58 -16.68
C GLY A 120 -9.55 6.19 -17.91
N THR A 121 -10.26 5.37 -18.65
CA THR A 121 -11.10 5.74 -19.79
C THR A 121 -12.47 5.10 -19.63
N GLU A 122 -13.43 5.45 -20.45
CA GLU A 122 -14.74 4.79 -20.45
C GLU A 122 -14.65 3.29 -20.73
N ALA A 123 -13.63 2.86 -21.49
CA ALA A 123 -13.36 1.45 -21.78
C ALA A 123 -12.60 0.72 -20.65
N SER A 124 -12.06 1.44 -19.66
CA SER A 124 -11.29 0.84 -18.58
C SER A 124 -12.21 0.06 -17.63
N ALA A 125 -11.67 -1.05 -17.10
CA ALA A 125 -12.38 -1.87 -16.10
C ALA A 125 -12.71 -1.06 -14.83
N TYR A 126 -11.79 -0.17 -14.43
CA TYR A 126 -11.87 0.73 -13.28
C TYR A 126 -10.82 1.85 -13.42
N LYS A 127 -10.95 2.87 -12.61
CA LYS A 127 -9.92 3.91 -12.45
C LYS A 127 -8.76 3.40 -11.58
N ILE A 128 -7.58 3.93 -11.84
CA ILE A 128 -6.40 3.78 -11.00
C ILE A 128 -6.01 5.15 -10.49
N TYR A 129 -5.86 5.28 -9.18
CA TYR A 129 -5.38 6.47 -8.49
C TYR A 129 -3.92 6.26 -8.11
N LEU A 130 -3.04 7.10 -8.62
CA LEU A 130 -1.62 7.06 -8.30
C LEU A 130 -1.33 8.01 -7.14
N TYR A 131 -0.66 7.46 -6.15
CA TYR A 131 -0.13 8.21 -5.03
C TYR A 131 1.39 8.04 -4.96
N CYS A 132 2.08 9.05 -4.44
CA CYS A 132 3.50 8.95 -4.13
C CYS A 132 3.74 9.20 -2.63
N ARG A 133 4.76 8.53 -2.09
CA ARG A 133 5.25 8.79 -0.74
C ARG A 133 5.83 10.21 -0.69
N PHE A 134 5.44 10.98 0.31
CA PHE A 134 6.12 12.22 0.62
C PHE A 134 6.66 12.18 2.05
N MET A 135 7.84 12.71 2.23
CA MET A 135 8.38 12.92 3.57
C MET A 135 7.65 14.10 4.18
N LYS A 136 6.95 13.92 5.32
CA LYS A 136 6.64 15.06 6.16
C LYS A 136 7.98 15.70 6.50
N ALA A 137 8.14 16.99 6.20
CA ALA A 137 9.27 17.74 6.72
C ALA A 137 9.30 17.53 8.25
N PRO A 138 10.47 17.23 8.85
CA PRO A 138 10.54 17.09 10.29
C PRO A 138 9.95 18.34 10.95
N GLU A 139 9.08 18.18 11.92
CA GLU A 139 8.44 19.29 12.65
C GLU A 139 9.46 20.27 13.27
N ASN A 140 10.76 19.93 13.24
CA ASN A 140 11.88 20.71 13.73
C ASN A 140 12.72 21.39 12.63
N ALA A 141 12.17 21.71 11.47
CA ALA A 141 12.89 22.46 10.44
C ALA A 141 13.35 23.87 10.91
N GLU A 142 12.81 24.38 12.04
CA GLU A 142 13.30 25.62 12.67
C GLU A 142 14.59 25.46 13.46
N ALA A 143 14.95 24.25 13.90
CA ALA A 143 16.16 24.02 14.69
C ALA A 143 17.44 24.04 13.83
N VAL A 144 17.37 23.74 12.54
CA VAL A 144 18.55 23.70 11.66
C VAL A 144 19.02 25.10 11.24
N LYS A 145 18.17 26.12 11.32
CA LYS A 145 18.56 27.50 11.00
C LYS A 145 19.46 28.20 12.07
N ARG A 146 19.64 27.59 13.24
CA ARG A 146 20.40 28.22 14.34
C ARG A 146 21.88 27.88 14.39
N TYR A 147 22.40 26.97 13.57
CA TYR A 147 23.82 26.57 13.59
C TYR A 147 24.55 26.77 12.25
N GLY A 148 24.05 27.63 11.38
CA GLY A 148 24.71 28.05 10.14
C GLY A 148 25.30 29.45 10.31
N ARG A 149 26.44 29.54 10.96
CA ARG A 149 27.40 30.64 10.81
C ARG A 149 28.78 30.04 10.58
#